data_7a4bdab259bd58871ed13a1665f121f4
#
_entry.id   7a4bdab259bd58871ed13a1665f121f4
#
_cell.length_a   1.000
_cell.length_b   1.000
_cell.length_c   1.000
_cell.angle_alpha   90.00
_cell.angle_beta   90.00
_cell.angle_gamma   90.00
#
_symmetry.space_group_name_H-M   'P 1'
#
loop_
_entity.id
_entity.type
_entity.pdbx_description
1 polymer ?
#
loop_
_entity_poly.entity_id
_entity_poly.type
_entity_poly.pdbx_seq_one_letter_code
_entity_poly.pdbx_strand_id
1 'polypeptide(L)'
;MRPSGRSANQVRPVTLTRNYTKHAEGSVLVEFGDTKVLCTASIEEGVPRFLKGQGQGWITAEYGMLPRATHTRNAREAAKGKQGGRTMEIQRLIARALRAAVDLKILGEFTITLDCDVIQADGGTRTASITGACVALADALNKLVAAGKLKTNPMKGMVAAVSVGIVNGEALCDLEYVEDSAAETDMNVVMTEDGRIIEVQGTAEGEPFTHEELLTLLALARGGIESIIATQKAAL
;
A
#
# COMPACT_ATOMS: atom_id res chain seq x y z
N MET A 1 16.97 -18.40 11.59
CA MET A 1 15.60 -18.93 11.26
C MET A 1 14.60 -17.91 11.71
N ARG A 2 13.67 -17.50 10.83
CA ARG A 2 12.64 -16.48 11.10
C ARG A 2 11.73 -16.94 12.24
N PRO A 3 11.24 -16.02 13.12
CA PRO A 3 10.37 -16.37 14.24
C PRO A 3 9.09 -17.10 13.80
N SER A 4 8.53 -16.70 12.66
CA SER A 4 7.35 -17.32 12.06
C SER A 4 7.59 -18.65 11.34
N GLY A 5 8.85 -19.12 11.23
CA GLY A 5 9.20 -20.32 10.48
C GLY A 5 9.16 -20.19 8.96
N ARG A 6 8.88 -18.98 8.41
CA ARG A 6 8.88 -18.71 6.97
C ARG A 6 10.27 -18.81 6.36
N SER A 7 10.36 -19.17 5.08
CA SER A 7 11.61 -19.03 4.31
C SER A 7 11.91 -17.54 4.00
N ALA A 8 13.17 -17.23 3.68
CA ALA A 8 13.63 -15.87 3.45
C ALA A 8 12.83 -15.10 2.37
N ASN A 9 12.39 -15.80 1.33
CA ASN A 9 11.63 -15.24 0.22
C ASN A 9 10.10 -15.31 0.37
N GLN A 10 9.59 -15.84 1.50
CA GLN A 10 8.17 -16.08 1.70
C GLN A 10 7.48 -14.86 2.32
N VAL A 11 6.41 -14.40 1.68
CA VAL A 11 5.48 -13.42 2.26
C VAL A 11 4.54 -14.09 3.28
N ARG A 12 4.04 -13.32 4.25
CA ARG A 12 2.97 -13.77 5.16
C ARG A 12 1.73 -14.14 4.35
N PRO A 13 0.81 -14.93 4.89
CA PRO A 13 -0.51 -15.11 4.29
C PRO A 13 -1.18 -13.75 4.06
N VAL A 14 -1.60 -13.48 2.81
CA VAL A 14 -2.28 -12.25 2.43
C VAL A 14 -3.76 -12.55 2.20
N THR A 15 -4.63 -11.83 2.89
CA THR A 15 -6.08 -11.92 2.72
C THR A 15 -6.65 -10.56 2.35
N LEU A 16 -7.60 -10.55 1.41
CA LEU A 16 -8.27 -9.35 0.92
C LEU A 16 -9.78 -9.57 0.99
N THR A 17 -10.42 -9.03 2.02
CA THR A 17 -11.87 -9.12 2.19
C THR A 17 -12.54 -7.88 1.61
N ARG A 18 -13.12 -8.03 0.40
CA ARG A 18 -13.81 -6.95 -0.32
C ARG A 18 -15.19 -6.68 0.25
N ASN A 19 -15.72 -5.49 -0.05
CA ASN A 19 -17.03 -5.01 0.43
C ASN A 19 -17.15 -5.11 1.97
N TYR A 20 -16.06 -4.83 2.66
CA TYR A 20 -15.98 -4.97 4.11
C TYR A 20 -16.88 -3.97 4.83
N THR A 21 -16.99 -2.75 4.33
CA THR A 21 -17.96 -1.73 4.78
C THR A 21 -18.92 -1.39 3.64
N LYS A 22 -20.14 -0.93 3.96
CA LYS A 22 -21.21 -0.82 2.98
C LYS A 22 -21.29 0.53 2.24
N HIS A 23 -20.65 1.59 2.75
CA HIS A 23 -20.89 2.95 2.25
C HIS A 23 -19.91 3.39 1.17
N ALA A 24 -18.62 3.07 1.33
CA ALA A 24 -17.58 3.44 0.38
C ALA A 24 -17.76 2.74 -0.99
N GLU A 25 -17.34 3.38 -2.07
CA GLU A 25 -17.37 2.78 -3.39
C GLU A 25 -16.42 1.58 -3.51
N GLY A 26 -15.26 1.63 -2.88
CA GLY A 26 -14.40 0.47 -2.65
C GLY A 26 -14.13 0.30 -1.17
N SER A 27 -14.12 -0.94 -0.68
CA SER A 27 -13.85 -1.22 0.74
C SER A 27 -13.24 -2.59 0.91
N VAL A 28 -12.04 -2.62 1.46
CA VAL A 28 -11.22 -3.83 1.61
C VAL A 28 -10.58 -3.87 2.98
N LEU A 29 -10.78 -4.97 3.72
CA LEU A 29 -9.88 -5.31 4.81
C LEU A 29 -8.72 -6.11 4.20
N VAL A 30 -7.51 -5.57 4.27
CA VAL A 30 -6.29 -6.28 3.90
C VAL A 30 -5.56 -6.76 5.14
N GLU A 31 -5.11 -8.01 5.09
CA GLU A 31 -4.35 -8.64 6.15
C GLU A 31 -3.07 -9.24 5.59
N PHE A 32 -1.93 -8.91 6.21
CA PHE A 32 -0.62 -9.54 5.99
C PHE A 32 -0.24 -10.20 7.31
N GLY A 33 -0.61 -11.49 7.47
CA GLY A 33 -0.54 -12.12 8.77
C GLY A 33 -1.32 -11.32 9.82
N ASP A 34 -0.64 -10.83 10.84
CA ASP A 34 -1.24 -10.05 11.92
C ASP A 34 -1.37 -8.54 11.61
N THR A 35 -0.77 -8.03 10.54
CA THR A 35 -1.01 -6.66 10.10
C THR A 35 -2.36 -6.56 9.41
N LYS A 36 -3.24 -5.66 9.89
CA LYS A 36 -4.61 -5.46 9.39
C LYS A 36 -4.87 -3.99 9.11
N VAL A 37 -5.29 -3.69 7.88
CA VAL A 37 -5.61 -2.32 7.45
C VAL A 37 -6.98 -2.30 6.76
N LEU A 38 -7.84 -1.39 7.19
CA LEU A 38 -9.06 -1.07 6.44
C LEU A 38 -8.72 -0.03 5.39
N CYS A 39 -8.98 -0.37 4.12
CA CYS A 39 -8.77 0.52 2.98
C CYS A 39 -10.12 0.83 2.34
N THR A 40 -10.47 2.12 2.24
CA THR A 40 -11.69 2.54 1.54
C THR A 40 -11.35 3.48 0.39
N ALA A 41 -12.18 3.49 -0.65
CA ALA A 41 -12.10 4.39 -1.78
C ALA A 41 -13.42 5.16 -1.90
N SER A 42 -13.34 6.47 -1.81
CA SER A 42 -14.46 7.40 -1.95
C SER A 42 -14.32 8.20 -3.23
N ILE A 43 -15.41 8.32 -4.00
CA ILE A 43 -15.46 9.01 -5.29
C ILE A 43 -16.20 10.34 -5.14
N GLU A 44 -15.58 11.42 -5.61
CA GLU A 44 -16.19 12.74 -5.70
C GLU A 44 -16.10 13.26 -7.13
N GLU A 45 -17.17 13.91 -7.61
CA GLU A 45 -17.17 14.62 -8.89
C GLU A 45 -16.39 15.93 -8.75
N GLY A 46 -15.50 16.18 -9.72
CA GLY A 46 -14.61 17.33 -9.71
C GLY A 46 -13.21 17.00 -9.25
N VAL A 47 -12.32 17.99 -9.38
CA VAL A 47 -10.90 17.89 -9.07
C VAL A 47 -10.42 19.13 -8.30
N PRO A 48 -9.30 19.05 -7.59
CA PRO A 48 -8.68 20.20 -6.96
C PRO A 48 -8.47 21.37 -7.94
N ARG A 49 -8.47 22.61 -7.43
CA ARG A 49 -8.38 23.83 -8.24
C ARG A 49 -7.23 23.82 -9.25
N PHE A 50 -6.10 23.25 -8.89
CA PHE A 50 -4.91 23.20 -9.74
C PHE A 50 -5.05 22.26 -10.95
N LEU A 51 -6.07 21.38 -10.98
CA LEU A 51 -6.38 20.46 -12.09
C LEU A 51 -7.65 20.82 -12.84
N LYS A 52 -8.42 21.79 -12.36
CA LYS A 52 -9.71 22.15 -12.95
C LYS A 52 -9.54 22.58 -14.41
N GLY A 53 -10.32 21.95 -15.30
CA GLY A 53 -10.28 22.21 -16.73
C GLY A 53 -9.12 21.55 -17.48
N GLN A 54 -8.32 20.71 -16.82
CA GLN A 54 -7.23 19.96 -17.47
C GLN A 54 -7.68 18.61 -18.03
N GLY A 55 -8.94 18.21 -17.80
CA GLY A 55 -9.52 16.97 -18.30
C GLY A 55 -8.86 15.71 -17.72
N GLN A 56 -8.35 15.79 -16.50
CA GLN A 56 -7.75 14.66 -15.79
C GLN A 56 -8.22 14.59 -14.35
N GLY A 57 -8.30 13.36 -13.84
CA GLY A 57 -8.70 13.08 -12.47
C GLY A 57 -7.57 13.20 -11.47
N TRP A 58 -7.93 12.98 -10.21
CA TRP A 58 -6.99 13.01 -9.10
C TRP A 58 -7.19 11.82 -8.17
N ILE A 59 -6.09 11.25 -7.69
CA ILE A 59 -6.09 10.21 -6.66
C ILE A 59 -5.23 10.72 -5.51
N THR A 60 -5.80 10.75 -4.33
CA THR A 60 -5.13 11.11 -3.08
C THR A 60 -5.35 10.02 -2.04
N ALA A 61 -4.60 10.07 -0.95
CA ALA A 61 -4.72 9.09 0.12
C ALA A 61 -4.52 9.75 1.48
N GLU A 62 -5.24 9.22 2.47
CA GLU A 62 -5.03 9.46 3.87
C GLU A 62 -4.61 8.16 4.56
N TYR A 63 -3.86 8.28 5.65
CA TYR A 63 -3.35 7.15 6.41
C TYR A 63 -3.40 7.46 7.89
N GLY A 64 -3.78 6.50 8.69
CA GLY A 64 -3.77 6.62 10.12
C GLY A 64 -3.66 5.27 10.82
N MET A 65 -3.37 5.32 12.13
CA MET A 65 -3.35 4.13 12.98
C MET A 65 -4.33 4.31 14.12
N LEU A 66 -5.10 3.28 14.42
CA LEU A 66 -5.90 3.25 15.64
C LEU A 66 -4.98 3.33 16.87
N PRO A 67 -5.42 3.94 17.97
CA PRO A 67 -4.58 4.09 19.16
C PRO A 67 -3.99 2.80 19.70
N ARG A 68 -4.70 1.68 19.56
CA ARG A 68 -4.25 0.35 20.00
C ARG A 68 -3.94 -0.57 18.82
N ALA A 69 -3.58 -0.02 17.66
CA ALA A 69 -3.00 -0.80 16.58
C ALA A 69 -1.64 -1.42 16.97
N THR A 70 -0.96 -0.89 17.96
CA THR A 70 0.34 -1.32 18.48
C THR A 70 0.25 -1.82 19.93
N HIS A 71 1.34 -2.40 20.43
CA HIS A 71 1.44 -2.95 21.81
C HIS A 71 1.08 -1.93 22.89
N THR A 72 1.50 -0.68 22.69
CA THR A 72 1.16 0.44 23.59
C THR A 72 0.17 1.37 22.92
N ARG A 73 -0.59 2.12 23.73
CA ARG A 73 -1.54 3.08 23.18
C ARG A 73 -0.84 4.31 22.62
N ASN A 74 -1.05 4.57 21.35
CA ASN A 74 -0.65 5.82 20.69
C ASN A 74 -1.73 6.89 20.86
N ALA A 75 -1.31 8.14 21.03
CA ALA A 75 -2.24 9.27 21.03
C ALA A 75 -2.83 9.46 19.61
N ARG A 76 -4.12 9.82 19.53
CA ARG A 76 -4.72 10.20 18.24
C ARG A 76 -4.09 11.49 17.72
N GLU A 77 -3.66 11.52 16.49
CA GLU A 77 -3.07 12.71 15.86
C GLU A 77 -4.07 13.87 15.79
N ALA A 78 -5.35 13.58 15.55
CA ALA A 78 -6.41 14.58 15.58
C ALA A 78 -6.50 15.33 16.92
N ALA A 79 -6.22 14.66 18.05
CA ALA A 79 -6.19 15.30 19.36
C ALA A 79 -4.96 16.21 19.55
N LYS A 80 -3.92 16.06 18.74
CA LYS A 80 -2.72 16.92 18.73
C LYS A 80 -2.86 18.10 17.75
N GLY A 81 -3.96 18.16 16.98
CA GLY A 81 -4.24 19.23 16.04
C GLY A 81 -3.40 19.21 14.75
N LYS A 82 -2.52 18.21 14.58
CA LYS A 82 -1.70 18.03 13.35
C LYS A 82 -1.30 16.57 13.16
N GLN A 83 -1.12 16.18 11.92
CA GLN A 83 -0.54 14.89 11.54
C GLN A 83 0.98 14.90 11.73
N GLY A 84 1.55 13.74 12.05
CA GLY A 84 2.98 13.53 12.13
C GLY A 84 3.65 13.45 10.75
N GLY A 85 4.96 13.69 10.69
CA GLY A 85 5.72 13.61 9.43
C GLY A 85 5.64 12.22 8.79
N ARG A 86 5.71 11.15 9.59
CA ARG A 86 5.55 9.76 9.12
C ARG A 86 4.18 9.54 8.46
N THR A 87 3.09 9.99 9.07
CA THR A 87 1.75 9.88 8.51
C THR A 87 1.64 10.57 7.16
N MET A 88 2.13 11.82 7.08
CA MET A 88 2.13 12.61 5.84
C MET A 88 3.00 11.98 4.74
N GLU A 89 4.13 11.39 5.09
CA GLU A 89 5.02 10.69 4.15
C GLU A 89 4.31 9.46 3.57
N ILE A 90 3.69 8.63 4.42
CA ILE A 90 2.97 7.42 3.98
C ILE A 90 1.76 7.77 3.11
N GLN A 91 0.98 8.79 3.43
CA GLN A 91 -0.11 9.28 2.58
C GLN A 91 0.37 9.61 1.17
N ARG A 92 1.50 10.32 1.06
CA ARG A 92 2.08 10.69 -0.23
C ARG A 92 2.58 9.47 -1.01
N LEU A 93 3.16 8.50 -0.34
CA LEU A 93 3.60 7.24 -0.91
C LEU A 93 2.42 6.45 -1.50
N ILE A 94 1.35 6.23 -0.72
CA ILE A 94 0.14 5.52 -1.16
C ILE A 94 -0.47 6.22 -2.38
N ALA A 95 -0.70 7.53 -2.28
CA ALA A 95 -1.30 8.30 -3.37
C ALA A 95 -0.46 8.24 -4.67
N ARG A 96 0.87 8.32 -4.57
CA ARG A 96 1.78 8.23 -5.71
C ARG A 96 1.74 6.84 -6.35
N ALA A 97 1.79 5.80 -5.54
CA ALA A 97 1.70 4.42 -6.00
C ALA A 97 0.40 4.17 -6.79
N LEU A 98 -0.73 4.62 -6.27
CA LEU A 98 -2.03 4.39 -6.89
C LEU A 98 -2.28 5.27 -8.13
N ARG A 99 -1.72 6.48 -8.19
CA ARG A 99 -1.71 7.26 -9.44
C ARG A 99 -0.97 6.56 -10.58
N ALA A 100 0.05 5.78 -10.29
CA ALA A 100 0.74 4.98 -11.31
C ALA A 100 -0.15 3.84 -11.87
N ALA A 101 -1.09 3.33 -11.09
CA ALA A 101 -2.02 2.26 -11.46
C ALA A 101 -3.15 2.72 -12.41
N VAL A 102 -3.38 4.03 -12.58
CA VAL A 102 -4.57 4.56 -13.26
C VAL A 102 -4.17 5.53 -14.37
N ASP A 103 -4.92 5.51 -15.48
CA ASP A 103 -4.90 6.58 -16.46
C ASP A 103 -5.81 7.73 -15.99
N LEU A 104 -5.19 8.80 -15.49
CA LEU A 104 -5.91 9.93 -14.93
C LEU A 104 -6.69 10.73 -15.98
N LYS A 105 -6.33 10.64 -17.26
CA LYS A 105 -7.10 11.27 -18.34
C LYS A 105 -8.38 10.50 -18.64
N ILE A 106 -8.32 9.18 -18.64
CA ILE A 106 -9.51 8.33 -18.79
C ILE A 106 -10.42 8.46 -17.56
N LEU A 107 -9.85 8.63 -16.34
CA LEU A 107 -10.61 8.89 -15.14
C LEU A 107 -11.45 10.19 -15.27
N GLY A 108 -10.98 11.19 -16.03
CA GLY A 108 -11.66 12.46 -16.14
C GLY A 108 -11.71 13.24 -14.82
N GLU A 109 -12.50 14.29 -14.73
CA GLU A 109 -12.53 15.17 -13.55
C GLU A 109 -13.25 14.55 -12.35
N PHE A 110 -12.80 13.38 -11.92
CA PHE A 110 -13.16 12.74 -10.63
C PHE A 110 -11.98 12.80 -9.68
N THR A 111 -12.28 12.98 -8.40
CA THR A 111 -11.32 12.77 -7.31
C THR A 111 -11.63 11.46 -6.61
N ILE A 112 -10.63 10.63 -6.40
CA ILE A 112 -10.76 9.42 -5.58
C ILE A 112 -9.84 9.57 -4.37
N THR A 113 -10.42 9.52 -3.19
CA THR A 113 -9.69 9.53 -1.91
C THR A 113 -9.63 8.11 -1.36
N LEU A 114 -8.41 7.64 -1.08
CA LEU A 114 -8.16 6.36 -0.43
C LEU A 114 -7.87 6.63 1.05
N ASP A 115 -8.69 6.06 1.94
CA ASP A 115 -8.45 6.12 3.38
C ASP A 115 -7.91 4.76 3.84
N CYS A 116 -6.77 4.78 4.54
CA CYS A 116 -6.09 3.59 5.02
C CYS A 116 -5.93 3.67 6.55
N ASP A 117 -6.77 2.93 7.26
CA ASP A 117 -6.79 2.88 8.72
C ASP A 117 -6.18 1.58 9.23
N VAL A 118 -5.04 1.68 9.88
CA VAL A 118 -4.37 0.52 10.48
C VAL A 118 -5.10 0.12 11.75
N ILE A 119 -5.71 -1.07 11.72
CA ILE A 119 -6.42 -1.66 12.86
C ILE A 119 -5.43 -2.37 13.78
N GLN A 120 -4.48 -3.11 13.19
CA GLN A 120 -3.42 -3.83 13.90
C GLN A 120 -2.13 -3.77 13.09
N ALA A 121 -1.03 -3.45 13.76
CA ALA A 121 0.29 -3.29 13.15
C ALA A 121 1.24 -4.39 13.64
N ASP A 122 1.80 -5.12 12.68
CA ASP A 122 2.85 -6.12 12.88
C ASP A 122 3.86 -6.07 11.72
N GLY A 123 4.47 -4.91 11.49
CA GLY A 123 5.34 -4.66 10.33
C GLY A 123 4.59 -4.47 9.00
N GLY A 124 5.15 -3.73 8.07
CA GLY A 124 4.63 -3.57 6.70
C GLY A 124 3.27 -2.86 6.58
N THR A 125 2.90 -1.95 7.47
CA THR A 125 1.59 -1.29 7.42
C THR A 125 1.41 -0.43 6.17
N ARG A 126 2.45 0.28 5.70
CA ARG A 126 2.39 1.08 4.48
C ARG A 126 2.27 0.22 3.22
N THR A 127 2.93 -0.92 3.17
CA THR A 127 2.90 -1.84 2.03
C THR A 127 1.55 -2.58 1.95
N ALA A 128 0.99 -2.99 3.09
CA ALA A 128 -0.36 -3.52 3.17
C ALA A 128 -1.41 -2.47 2.75
N SER A 129 -1.25 -1.21 3.17
CA SER A 129 -2.13 -0.10 2.77
C SER A 129 -2.15 0.10 1.25
N ILE A 130 -0.98 0.14 0.59
CA ILE A 130 -0.89 0.26 -0.88
C ILE A 130 -1.61 -0.92 -1.56
N THR A 131 -1.35 -2.14 -1.07
CA THR A 131 -1.91 -3.37 -1.64
C THR A 131 -3.43 -3.44 -1.51
N GLY A 132 -3.97 -3.14 -0.32
CA GLY A 132 -5.41 -3.15 -0.07
C GLY A 132 -6.14 -1.99 -0.76
N ALA A 133 -5.54 -0.79 -0.73
CA ALA A 133 -6.11 0.38 -1.40
C ALA A 133 -6.13 0.24 -2.93
N CYS A 134 -5.21 -0.51 -3.53
CA CYS A 134 -5.24 -0.82 -4.96
C CYS A 134 -6.49 -1.64 -5.33
N VAL A 135 -6.89 -2.61 -4.51
CA VAL A 135 -8.11 -3.40 -4.73
C VAL A 135 -9.37 -2.55 -4.46
N ALA A 136 -9.38 -1.74 -3.41
CA ALA A 136 -10.48 -0.81 -3.14
C ALA A 136 -10.66 0.20 -4.30
N LEU A 137 -9.57 0.71 -4.86
CA LEU A 137 -9.57 1.58 -6.03
C LEU A 137 -10.15 0.86 -7.25
N ALA A 138 -9.75 -0.38 -7.52
CA ALA A 138 -10.30 -1.18 -8.63
C ALA A 138 -11.81 -1.37 -8.50
N ASP A 139 -12.32 -1.66 -7.29
CA ASP A 139 -13.76 -1.76 -7.02
C ASP A 139 -14.50 -0.43 -7.27
N ALA A 140 -13.94 0.68 -6.81
CA ALA A 140 -14.50 2.01 -7.02
C ALA A 140 -14.58 2.37 -8.52
N LEU A 141 -13.50 2.11 -9.27
CA LEU A 141 -13.46 2.35 -10.71
C LEU A 141 -14.47 1.47 -11.47
N ASN A 142 -14.62 0.20 -11.08
CA ASN A 142 -15.64 -0.68 -11.65
C ASN A 142 -17.07 -0.15 -11.40
N LYS A 143 -17.33 0.44 -10.23
CA LYS A 143 -18.64 1.09 -9.95
C LYS A 143 -18.88 2.30 -10.83
N LEU A 144 -17.87 3.14 -11.13
CA LEU A 144 -18.00 4.26 -12.06
C LEU A 144 -18.36 3.78 -13.49
N VAL A 145 -17.72 2.71 -13.94
CA VAL A 145 -18.04 2.10 -15.24
C VAL A 145 -19.46 1.52 -15.25
N ALA A 146 -19.82 0.75 -14.22
CA ALA A 146 -21.15 0.16 -14.10
C ALA A 146 -22.28 1.20 -14.02
N ALA A 147 -21.99 2.36 -13.41
CA ALA A 147 -22.92 3.51 -13.37
C ALA A 147 -22.96 4.33 -14.67
N GLY A 148 -22.20 3.96 -15.70
CA GLY A 148 -22.12 4.68 -16.97
C GLY A 148 -21.41 6.03 -16.90
N LYS A 149 -20.74 6.34 -15.78
CA LYS A 149 -19.99 7.58 -15.60
C LYS A 149 -18.63 7.56 -16.32
N LEU A 150 -18.06 6.39 -16.51
CA LEU A 150 -16.88 6.15 -17.35
C LEU A 150 -17.20 5.19 -18.47
N LYS A 151 -16.67 5.45 -19.68
CA LYS A 151 -16.83 4.57 -20.85
C LYS A 151 -15.98 3.30 -20.74
N THR A 152 -14.82 3.42 -20.15
CA THR A 152 -13.84 2.33 -19.99
C THR A 152 -13.19 2.43 -18.62
N ASN A 153 -12.76 1.30 -18.09
CA ASN A 153 -12.03 1.27 -16.82
C ASN A 153 -10.63 1.90 -17.03
N PRO A 154 -10.28 2.94 -16.24
CA PRO A 154 -8.98 3.60 -16.35
C PRO A 154 -7.82 2.83 -15.69
N MET A 155 -8.07 1.67 -15.06
CA MET A 155 -7.04 0.87 -14.42
C MET A 155 -6.04 0.34 -15.44
N LYS A 156 -4.76 0.62 -15.26
CA LYS A 156 -3.67 0.13 -16.13
C LYS A 156 -3.16 -1.25 -15.72
N GLY A 157 -3.36 -1.61 -14.44
CA GLY A 157 -2.92 -2.86 -13.86
C GLY A 157 -2.80 -2.74 -12.34
N MET A 158 -2.53 -3.86 -11.69
CA MET A 158 -2.38 -3.90 -10.24
C MET A 158 -1.03 -3.31 -9.79
N VAL A 159 -1.04 -2.77 -8.60
CA VAL A 159 0.14 -2.28 -7.90
C VAL A 159 0.16 -2.90 -6.51
N ALA A 160 1.31 -3.41 -6.12
CA ALA A 160 1.52 -3.94 -4.78
C ALA A 160 2.86 -3.47 -4.21
N ALA A 161 3.01 -3.64 -2.92
CA ALA A 161 4.22 -3.28 -2.20
C ALA A 161 4.57 -4.33 -1.16
N VAL A 162 5.86 -4.44 -0.88
CA VAL A 162 6.39 -5.33 0.16
C VAL A 162 7.56 -4.66 0.87
N SER A 163 7.74 -4.96 2.16
CA SER A 163 8.96 -4.66 2.88
C SER A 163 9.98 -5.77 2.68
N VAL A 164 11.24 -5.40 2.50
CA VAL A 164 12.38 -6.31 2.47
C VAL A 164 13.49 -5.74 3.34
N GLY A 165 14.37 -6.55 3.85
CA GLY A 165 15.47 -6.04 4.67
C GLY A 165 16.54 -7.07 4.94
N ILE A 166 17.62 -6.64 5.59
CA ILE A 166 18.71 -7.50 6.07
C ILE A 166 18.57 -7.63 7.57
N VAL A 167 18.44 -8.86 8.04
CA VAL A 167 18.29 -9.20 9.45
C VAL A 167 19.30 -10.30 9.80
N ASN A 168 20.24 -10.02 10.69
CA ASN A 168 21.36 -10.91 11.05
C ASN A 168 22.12 -11.39 9.80
N GLY A 169 22.39 -10.50 8.86
CA GLY A 169 23.12 -10.77 7.62
C GLY A 169 22.32 -11.57 6.57
N GLU A 170 21.04 -11.87 6.80
CA GLU A 170 20.16 -12.58 5.85
C GLU A 170 19.15 -11.62 5.22
N ALA A 171 19.05 -11.63 3.88
CA ALA A 171 18.05 -10.84 3.16
C ALA A 171 16.67 -11.52 3.24
N LEU A 172 15.67 -10.80 3.75
CA LEU A 172 14.34 -11.31 4.02
C LEU A 172 13.25 -10.51 3.27
N CYS A 173 12.22 -11.22 2.83
CA CYS A 173 11.02 -10.65 2.22
C CYS A 173 9.88 -10.58 3.24
N ASP A 174 9.11 -9.48 3.22
CA ASP A 174 7.94 -9.22 4.06
C ASP A 174 8.27 -9.33 5.56
N LEU A 175 8.91 -8.26 6.07
CA LEU A 175 9.33 -8.19 7.46
C LEU A 175 8.12 -8.05 8.40
N GLU A 176 8.00 -8.94 9.38
CA GLU A 176 7.14 -8.74 10.55
C GLU A 176 7.81 -7.81 11.58
N TYR A 177 7.08 -7.29 12.54
CA TYR A 177 7.57 -6.25 13.46
C TYR A 177 8.86 -6.63 14.18
N VAL A 178 8.99 -7.87 14.60
CA VAL A 178 10.20 -8.37 15.30
C VAL A 178 11.42 -8.34 14.38
N GLU A 179 11.25 -8.63 13.10
CA GLU A 179 12.30 -8.56 12.08
C GLU A 179 12.62 -7.12 11.70
N ASP A 180 11.57 -6.32 11.43
CA ASP A 180 11.66 -4.90 11.06
C ASP A 180 12.42 -4.08 12.13
N SER A 181 12.09 -4.30 13.40
CA SER A 181 12.72 -3.60 14.53
C SER A 181 14.18 -4.00 14.80
N ALA A 182 14.64 -5.12 14.25
CA ALA A 182 16.00 -5.63 14.38
C ALA A 182 16.78 -5.58 13.06
N ALA A 183 16.18 -5.04 12.00
CA ALA A 183 16.80 -5.00 10.68
C ALA A 183 17.99 -4.04 10.64
N GLU A 184 19.10 -4.51 10.05
CA GLU A 184 20.27 -3.70 9.72
C GLU A 184 19.98 -2.76 8.54
N THR A 185 19.10 -3.22 7.64
CA THR A 185 18.58 -2.46 6.51
C THR A 185 17.10 -2.77 6.37
N ASP A 186 16.25 -1.76 6.29
CA ASP A 186 14.86 -1.89 5.90
C ASP A 186 14.60 -1.18 4.57
N MET A 187 13.77 -1.79 3.73
CA MET A 187 13.42 -1.24 2.44
C MET A 187 11.97 -1.55 2.09
N ASN A 188 11.26 -0.55 1.58
CA ASN A 188 9.94 -0.72 1.03
C ASN A 188 9.99 -0.57 -0.49
N VAL A 189 9.44 -1.53 -1.21
CA VAL A 189 9.44 -1.56 -2.67
C VAL A 189 8.02 -1.59 -3.18
N VAL A 190 7.71 -0.74 -4.14
CA VAL A 190 6.41 -0.64 -4.81
C VAL A 190 6.60 -0.91 -6.29
N MET A 191 5.85 -1.87 -6.84
CA MET A 191 5.93 -2.24 -8.26
C MET A 191 4.54 -2.38 -8.88
N THR A 192 4.52 -2.21 -10.20
CA THR A 192 3.40 -2.57 -11.07
C THR A 192 3.40 -4.07 -11.37
N GLU A 193 2.28 -4.60 -11.86
CA GLU A 193 2.15 -6.02 -12.21
C GLU A 193 3.07 -6.50 -13.33
N ASP A 194 3.55 -5.58 -14.18
CA ASP A 194 4.54 -5.86 -15.22
C ASP A 194 6.00 -5.74 -14.72
N GLY A 195 6.18 -5.59 -13.39
CA GLY A 195 7.48 -5.61 -12.71
C GLY A 195 8.26 -4.30 -12.78
N ARG A 196 7.63 -3.18 -13.20
CA ARG A 196 8.27 -1.86 -13.17
C ARG A 196 8.21 -1.28 -11.77
N ILE A 197 9.30 -0.67 -11.36
CA ILE A 197 9.44 -0.04 -10.04
C ILE A 197 8.76 1.33 -10.06
N ILE A 198 7.88 1.57 -9.07
CA ILE A 198 7.27 2.88 -8.84
C ILE A 198 8.07 3.65 -7.80
N GLU A 199 8.46 2.97 -6.72
CA GLU A 199 9.20 3.60 -5.63
C GLU A 199 10.05 2.55 -4.89
N VAL A 200 11.23 2.98 -4.46
CA VAL A 200 12.10 2.25 -3.55
C VAL A 200 12.48 3.21 -2.44
N GLN A 201 12.21 2.84 -1.20
CA GLN A 201 12.64 3.55 0.00
C GLN A 201 13.47 2.59 0.84
N GLY A 202 14.73 2.86 1.05
CA GLY A 202 15.63 2.01 1.83
C GLY A 202 16.49 2.84 2.77
N THR A 203 16.69 2.33 3.97
CA THR A 203 17.51 2.94 5.02
C THR A 203 18.40 1.87 5.64
N ALA A 204 19.68 2.21 5.83
CA ALA A 204 20.59 1.45 6.67
C ALA A 204 20.51 2.00 8.10
N GLU A 205 20.14 1.14 9.04
CA GLU A 205 20.07 1.51 10.46
C GLU A 205 21.42 1.36 11.19
N GLY A 206 22.36 0.69 10.54
CA GLY A 206 23.74 0.48 11.04
C GLY A 206 24.76 0.75 9.95
N GLU A 207 25.48 -0.30 9.53
CA GLU A 207 26.41 -0.22 8.41
C GLU A 207 25.68 -0.06 7.08
N PRO A 208 26.23 0.75 6.13
CA PRO A 208 25.67 0.89 4.80
C PRO A 208 25.59 -0.44 4.06
N PHE A 209 24.47 -0.70 3.36
CA PHE A 209 24.33 -1.89 2.50
C PHE A 209 25.03 -1.69 1.15
N THR A 210 25.51 -2.78 0.57
CA THR A 210 26.22 -2.82 -0.70
C THR A 210 25.26 -2.78 -1.89
N HIS A 211 25.82 -2.58 -3.09
CA HIS A 211 25.05 -2.68 -4.33
C HIS A 211 24.50 -4.10 -4.57
N GLU A 212 25.26 -5.12 -4.25
CA GLU A 212 24.89 -6.53 -4.35
C GLU A 212 23.71 -6.87 -3.42
N GLU A 213 23.73 -6.35 -2.21
CA GLU A 213 22.61 -6.48 -1.26
C GLU A 213 21.35 -5.76 -1.77
N LEU A 214 21.48 -4.56 -2.34
CA LEU A 214 20.38 -3.86 -2.97
C LEU A 214 19.73 -4.71 -4.07
N LEU A 215 20.52 -5.30 -4.97
CA LEU A 215 20.00 -6.14 -6.04
C LEU A 215 19.31 -7.39 -5.50
N THR A 216 19.84 -7.99 -4.44
CA THR A 216 19.25 -9.13 -3.75
C THR A 216 17.90 -8.78 -3.14
N LEU A 217 17.80 -7.64 -2.44
CA LEU A 217 16.55 -7.14 -1.84
C LEU A 217 15.52 -6.83 -2.92
N LEU A 218 15.90 -6.22 -4.03
CA LEU A 218 14.99 -5.94 -5.16
C LEU A 218 14.47 -7.23 -5.82
N ALA A 219 15.31 -8.26 -5.94
CA ALA A 219 14.89 -9.56 -6.47
C ALA A 219 13.88 -10.26 -5.54
N LEU A 220 14.11 -10.24 -4.21
CA LEU A 220 13.17 -10.73 -3.21
C LEU A 220 11.85 -9.96 -3.24
N ALA A 221 11.93 -8.63 -3.30
CA ALA A 221 10.75 -7.77 -3.38
C ALA A 221 9.89 -8.10 -4.61
N ARG A 222 10.53 -8.32 -5.77
CA ARG A 222 9.84 -8.70 -7.00
C ARG A 222 9.05 -10.00 -6.84
N GLY A 223 9.68 -11.05 -6.33
CA GLY A 223 9.00 -12.34 -6.10
C GLY A 223 7.83 -12.23 -5.11
N GLY A 224 8.02 -11.47 -4.02
CA GLY A 224 6.96 -11.19 -3.05
C GLY A 224 5.79 -10.41 -3.66
N ILE A 225 6.07 -9.36 -4.45
CA ILE A 225 5.05 -8.55 -5.13
C ILE A 225 4.28 -9.36 -6.17
N GLU A 226 4.95 -10.20 -6.95
CA GLU A 226 4.28 -11.10 -7.91
C GLU A 226 3.25 -12.00 -7.21
N SER A 227 3.62 -12.58 -6.07
CA SER A 227 2.70 -13.38 -5.24
C SER A 227 1.52 -12.57 -4.70
N ILE A 228 1.78 -11.35 -4.20
CA ILE A 228 0.75 -10.45 -3.68
C ILE A 228 -0.22 -10.04 -4.80
N ILE A 229 0.28 -9.70 -5.98
CA ILE A 229 -0.55 -9.34 -7.14
C ILE A 229 -1.42 -10.51 -7.60
N ALA A 230 -0.90 -11.73 -7.56
CA ALA A 230 -1.73 -12.92 -7.83
C ALA A 230 -2.90 -13.02 -6.85
N THR A 231 -2.68 -12.74 -5.57
CA THR A 231 -3.74 -12.69 -4.54
C THR A 231 -4.74 -11.55 -4.79
N GLN A 232 -4.27 -10.35 -5.18
CA GLN A 232 -5.15 -9.23 -5.55
C GLN A 232 -6.08 -9.60 -6.71
N LYS A 233 -5.52 -10.20 -7.77
CA LYS A 233 -6.28 -10.64 -8.95
C LYS A 233 -7.29 -11.75 -8.61
N ALA A 234 -6.94 -12.67 -7.74
CA ALA A 234 -7.83 -13.73 -7.31
C ALA A 234 -9.00 -13.21 -6.44
N ALA A 235 -8.83 -12.06 -5.79
CA ALA A 235 -9.86 -11.43 -4.99
C ALA A 235 -10.87 -10.61 -5.83
N LEU A 236 -10.50 -10.12 -7.02
CA LEU A 236 -11.33 -9.30 -7.93
C LEU A 236 -12.31 -10.13 -8.75
#